data_2d8034c53dd77a199428e70c260d5a8c
#
_entry.id   2d8034c53dd77a199428e70c260d5a8c
#
_cell.length_a   1.000
_cell.length_b   1.000
_cell.length_c   1.000
_cell.angle_alpha   90.00
_cell.angle_beta   90.00
_cell.angle_gamma   90.00
#
_symmetry.space_group_name_H-M   'P 1'
#
loop_
_entity.id
_entity.type
_entity.pdbx_description
1 polymer ?
#
loop_
_entity_poly.entity_id
_entity_poly.type
_entity_poly.pdbx_seq_one_letter_code
_entity_poly.pdbx_strand_id
1 'polypeptide(L)'
;MYKDFRRPGRRVEIKNEWALSYRKTIFQAIGRKVLSWRQAVFQTASSGSISFSNEAYPPRLACFIMPFSFQPDTQGMIMAKHLPLIVLTALALAGCGGSDKNSADKAQTDNQKVLSIYNWSEYVDPETVAAFEKKHGISVTYDVYDSDETLESKVLTGKSGYDIVGPSNAFVGRQIKAGAYQKIDKSLIPNYKNLNPQLMKLMEGVDPNHEYAVPFYWGTNTFAINTERVKKALGTDKLPDNQWDLVFNPEYTSKLKQCGISYLDSAAEIYPMVLNYMGKNPNSSETADIKAATEVLKKNRPYIKRFTSSGFIDDLARGDTCVTIGFGGDLNIAKRRAEEAGGKEKIRVMMPKEGVGIWVDSFVIPKDAKHVANAHAYINDFLDPEVAAKNGNFVTYAPSSKPAQELMDEEFRNDNTIFPTDEDLKNSFIMVPIQPAALKFMVRQWQSVKAGK
;
A
#
# COMPACT_ATOMS: atom_id res chain seq x y z
N MET A 1 -51.45 -23.38 -31.08
CA MET A 1 -52.34 -22.54 -30.21
C MET A 1 -51.55 -22.22 -28.96
N TYR A 2 -50.82 -21.12 -28.95
CA TYR A 2 -50.77 -20.13 -27.90
C TYR A 2 -49.87 -18.97 -28.34
N LYS A 3 -50.45 -17.78 -28.25
CA LYS A 3 -49.99 -16.51 -28.80
C LYS A 3 -48.96 -15.83 -27.91
N ASP A 4 -48.07 -15.10 -28.59
CA ASP A 4 -47.26 -13.95 -28.18
C ASP A 4 -47.79 -13.11 -27.04
N PHE A 5 -46.87 -12.71 -26.13
CA PHE A 5 -46.89 -11.40 -25.51
C PHE A 5 -45.48 -10.90 -25.27
N ARG A 6 -44.91 -10.15 -26.24
CA ARG A 6 -43.79 -9.23 -26.03
C ARG A 6 -44.38 -7.91 -25.47
N ARG A 7 -43.82 -7.44 -24.38
CA ARG A 7 -43.86 -6.02 -24.00
C ARG A 7 -42.45 -5.52 -23.72
N PRO A 8 -42.08 -4.29 -24.20
CA PRO A 8 -40.73 -3.76 -24.12
C PRO A 8 -40.43 -3.16 -22.75
N GLY A 9 -39.18 -3.38 -22.28
CA GLY A 9 -38.68 -2.87 -21.01
C GLY A 9 -38.59 -1.35 -20.95
N ARG A 10 -38.96 -0.79 -19.82
CA ARG A 10 -38.60 0.58 -19.44
C ARG A 10 -37.16 0.55 -18.90
N ARG A 11 -36.27 1.26 -19.59
CA ARG A 11 -34.98 1.71 -19.00
C ARG A 11 -35.30 2.66 -17.87
N VAL A 12 -34.89 2.33 -16.67
CA VAL A 12 -34.84 3.29 -15.55
C VAL A 12 -33.48 3.95 -15.64
N GLU A 13 -33.40 5.15 -16.19
CA GLU A 13 -32.26 6.04 -16.07
C GLU A 13 -32.22 6.55 -14.63
N ILE A 14 -31.30 6.03 -13.82
CA ILE A 14 -30.94 6.63 -12.55
C ILE A 14 -29.95 7.76 -12.88
N LYS A 15 -30.48 8.99 -12.87
CA LYS A 15 -29.66 10.19 -13.02
C LYS A 15 -28.79 10.39 -11.78
N ASN A 16 -27.49 10.17 -11.93
CA ASN A 16 -26.47 10.51 -10.95
C ASN A 16 -26.25 12.04 -10.85
N GLU A 17 -27.28 12.81 -10.59
CA GLU A 17 -27.16 14.26 -10.40
C GLU A 17 -26.54 14.68 -9.06
N TRP A 18 -26.57 13.79 -8.06
CA TRP A 18 -26.02 14.07 -6.74
C TRP A 18 -24.48 14.02 -6.68
N ALA A 19 -23.85 13.08 -7.37
CA ALA A 19 -22.38 12.93 -7.38
C ALA A 19 -21.69 14.07 -8.14
N LEU A 20 -22.31 14.57 -9.21
CA LEU A 20 -21.80 15.71 -9.96
C LEU A 20 -21.97 17.06 -9.22
N SER A 21 -23.03 17.21 -8.44
CA SER A 21 -23.25 18.41 -7.62
C SER A 21 -22.26 18.51 -6.46
N TYR A 22 -21.97 17.40 -5.79
CA TYR A 22 -21.03 17.36 -4.65
C TYR A 22 -19.59 17.63 -5.09
N ARG A 23 -19.15 17.06 -6.22
CA ARG A 23 -17.82 17.34 -6.80
C ARG A 23 -17.66 18.80 -7.24
N LYS A 24 -18.67 19.41 -7.85
CA LYS A 24 -18.62 20.84 -8.24
C LYS A 24 -18.50 21.78 -7.05
N THR A 25 -19.19 21.48 -5.95
CA THR A 25 -19.17 22.33 -4.74
C THR A 25 -17.82 22.28 -4.02
N ILE A 26 -17.17 21.10 -3.93
CA ILE A 26 -15.84 20.96 -3.32
C ILE A 26 -14.77 21.61 -4.20
N PHE A 27 -14.78 21.40 -5.51
CA PHE A 27 -13.81 22.04 -6.42
C PHE A 27 -13.93 23.56 -6.45
N GLN A 28 -15.15 24.12 -6.34
CA GLN A 28 -15.34 25.58 -6.27
C GLN A 28 -14.91 26.17 -4.92
N ALA A 29 -15.04 25.42 -3.82
CA ALA A 29 -14.60 25.88 -2.50
C ALA A 29 -13.06 25.86 -2.36
N ILE A 30 -12.39 24.82 -2.89
CA ILE A 30 -10.92 24.70 -2.89
C ILE A 30 -10.31 25.70 -3.88
N GLY A 31 -10.87 25.83 -5.08
CA GLY A 31 -10.40 26.76 -6.11
C GLY A 31 -10.45 28.23 -5.65
N ARG A 32 -11.48 28.65 -4.92
CA ARG A 32 -11.57 30.04 -4.39
C ARG A 32 -10.57 30.30 -3.26
N LYS A 33 -10.28 29.31 -2.39
CA LYS A 33 -9.26 29.47 -1.33
C LYS A 33 -7.83 29.53 -1.91
N VAL A 34 -7.52 28.76 -2.94
CA VAL A 34 -6.19 28.78 -3.58
C VAL A 34 -5.97 30.05 -4.40
N LEU A 35 -7.01 30.59 -5.07
CA LEU A 35 -6.89 31.87 -5.78
C LEU A 35 -6.71 33.06 -4.83
N SER A 36 -7.42 33.07 -3.68
CA SER A 36 -7.26 34.16 -2.69
C SER A 36 -5.88 34.13 -2.03
N TRP A 37 -5.30 32.90 -1.84
CA TRP A 37 -3.95 32.75 -1.31
C TRP A 37 -2.87 33.20 -2.30
N ARG A 38 -3.02 32.90 -3.59
CA ARG A 38 -2.10 33.38 -4.63
C ARG A 38 -2.16 34.91 -4.81
N GLN A 39 -3.31 35.54 -4.70
CA GLN A 39 -3.42 36.99 -4.75
C GLN A 39 -2.81 37.68 -3.52
N ALA A 40 -2.97 37.10 -2.32
CA ALA A 40 -2.35 37.63 -1.10
C ALA A 40 -0.80 37.55 -1.14
N VAL A 41 -0.24 36.43 -1.66
CA VAL A 41 1.22 36.26 -1.78
C VAL A 41 1.84 37.15 -2.87
N PHE A 42 1.13 37.47 -3.94
CA PHE A 42 1.63 38.37 -5.00
C PHE A 42 1.57 39.86 -4.61
N GLN A 43 0.65 40.30 -3.74
CA GLN A 43 0.58 41.68 -3.25
C GLN A 43 1.61 41.97 -2.15
N THR A 44 2.07 40.98 -1.38
CA THR A 44 3.13 41.18 -0.37
C THR A 44 4.55 41.22 -0.94
N ALA A 45 4.76 40.76 -2.17
CA ALA A 45 6.08 40.84 -2.84
C ALA A 45 6.40 42.20 -3.49
N SER A 46 5.44 43.08 -3.62
CA SER A 46 5.60 44.39 -4.28
C SER A 46 5.61 45.61 -3.34
N SER A 47 5.41 45.44 -2.05
CA SER A 47 5.48 46.52 -1.06
C SER A 47 6.27 46.07 0.17
N GLY A 48 7.48 46.58 0.30
CA GLY A 48 8.46 46.25 1.34
C GLY A 48 8.11 46.73 2.77
N SER A 49 6.90 46.51 3.28
CA SER A 49 6.57 46.78 4.68
C SER A 49 5.41 45.93 5.16
N ILE A 50 5.67 45.12 6.20
CA ILE A 50 4.69 44.26 6.87
C ILE A 50 4.23 44.97 8.13
N SER A 51 2.96 45.41 8.18
CA SER A 51 2.28 45.79 9.41
C SER A 51 1.17 44.76 9.71
N PHE A 52 1.23 44.14 10.89
CA PHE A 52 0.17 43.25 11.36
C PHE A 52 -0.87 44.06 12.14
N SER A 53 -2.12 44.06 11.66
CA SER A 53 -3.28 44.48 12.45
C SER A 53 -3.87 43.29 13.17
N ASN A 54 -3.99 43.40 14.50
CA ASN A 54 -4.66 42.45 15.38
C ASN A 54 -6.18 42.52 15.18
N GLU A 55 -6.75 41.57 14.43
CA GLU A 55 -8.15 41.21 14.61
C GLU A 55 -8.42 39.73 14.15
N ALA A 56 -8.98 38.97 15.08
CA ALA A 56 -9.75 37.73 14.92
C ALA A 56 -9.02 36.44 14.51
N TYR A 57 -8.41 35.75 15.50
CA TYR A 57 -8.23 34.30 15.49
C TYR A 57 -8.68 33.68 16.80
N PRO A 58 -9.39 32.53 16.79
CA PRO A 58 -9.72 31.82 18.00
C PRO A 58 -8.47 31.12 18.59
N PRO A 59 -8.38 30.96 19.91
CA PRO A 59 -7.15 30.56 20.58
C PRO A 59 -6.99 29.02 20.62
N ARG A 60 -6.36 28.44 19.59
CA ARG A 60 -5.79 27.07 19.65
C ARG A 60 -4.88 26.82 18.43
N LEU A 61 -3.74 27.53 18.34
CA LEU A 61 -2.57 27.12 17.55
C LEU A 61 -1.39 28.07 17.82
N ALA A 62 -0.90 28.06 19.03
CA ALA A 62 0.35 28.71 19.40
C ALA A 62 1.17 27.79 20.29
N CYS A 63 1.89 26.87 19.65
CA CYS A 63 3.08 26.25 20.20
C CYS A 63 3.84 25.58 19.05
N PHE A 64 5.10 25.95 18.93
CA PHE A 64 6.17 25.46 18.05
C PHE A 64 6.61 26.43 16.96
N ILE A 65 7.36 27.45 17.36
CA ILE A 65 8.57 27.90 16.66
C ILE A 65 9.44 28.62 17.69
N MET A 66 10.50 28.00 18.18
CA MET A 66 11.63 28.69 18.80
C MET A 66 12.92 28.36 18.03
N PRO A 67 13.74 29.38 17.68
CA PRO A 67 15.02 29.14 17.03
C PRO A 67 16.10 28.81 18.04
N PHE A 68 16.84 27.74 17.78
CA PHE A 68 18.07 27.40 18.48
C PHE A 68 19.19 28.31 18.02
N SER A 69 19.72 29.14 18.91
CA SER A 69 21.03 29.75 18.78
C SER A 69 21.99 29.08 19.75
N PHE A 70 23.07 28.51 19.19
CA PHE A 70 24.19 27.94 19.92
C PHE A 70 25.18 29.07 20.25
N GLN A 71 25.61 29.19 21.51
CA GLN A 71 26.89 29.74 21.87
C GLN A 71 27.49 28.97 23.06
N PRO A 72 28.78 28.67 23.02
CA PRO A 72 29.45 27.93 24.09
C PRO A 72 30.13 28.90 25.06
N ASP A 73 30.03 28.63 26.35
CA ASP A 73 31.01 29.17 27.29
C ASP A 73 31.34 28.18 28.39
N THR A 74 32.62 28.21 28.66
CA THR A 74 33.42 27.36 29.53
C THR A 74 33.43 27.88 30.97
N GLN A 75 33.77 26.97 31.87
CA GLN A 75 34.38 27.12 33.19
C GLN A 75 33.50 27.10 34.44
N GLY A 76 33.94 26.19 35.36
CA GLY A 76 33.92 26.48 36.76
C GLY A 76 33.42 25.36 37.69
N MET A 77 34.35 24.46 38.05
CA MET A 77 34.28 23.62 39.28
C MET A 77 33.85 24.40 40.52
N ILE A 78 33.10 23.80 41.43
CA ILE A 78 33.43 23.68 42.90
C ILE A 78 32.39 22.79 43.63
N MET A 79 32.93 21.94 44.51
CA MET A 79 32.27 21.04 45.44
C MET A 79 31.36 21.76 46.46
N ALA A 80 30.34 21.07 46.99
CA ALA A 80 30.18 20.83 48.42
C ALA A 80 29.00 19.90 48.76
N LYS A 81 29.34 18.91 49.53
CA LYS A 81 28.62 17.98 50.37
C LYS A 81 27.50 18.66 51.22
N HIS A 82 26.39 17.91 51.46
CA HIS A 82 25.81 17.62 52.77
C HIS A 82 24.51 16.77 52.63
N LEU A 83 24.53 15.57 53.20
CA LEU A 83 23.39 14.83 53.77
C LEU A 83 23.20 15.31 55.22
N PRO A 84 22.04 15.19 55.84
CA PRO A 84 21.53 13.95 56.45
C PRO A 84 19.99 13.81 56.39
N LEU A 85 19.45 12.60 56.30
CA LEU A 85 19.06 11.62 57.34
C LEU A 85 17.77 11.97 58.14
N ILE A 86 16.96 10.94 58.38
CA ILE A 86 15.86 10.76 59.37
C ILE A 86 14.45 10.70 58.72
N VAL A 87 13.52 9.72 58.90
CA VAL A 87 13.37 8.56 59.83
C VAL A 87 12.27 7.63 59.30
N LEU A 88 12.40 6.35 59.58
CA LEU A 88 11.44 5.27 59.53
C LEU A 88 10.08 5.57 60.21
N THR A 89 9.01 5.05 59.62
CA THR A 89 7.96 4.37 60.43
C THR A 89 7.36 3.20 59.63
N ALA A 90 7.59 2.02 60.14
CA ALA A 90 6.97 0.77 59.74
C ALA A 90 5.62 0.60 60.48
N LEU A 91 4.62 0.10 59.77
CA LEU A 91 3.54 -0.67 60.44
C LEU A 91 3.14 -1.81 59.51
N ALA A 92 3.45 -2.99 59.98
CA ALA A 92 3.01 -4.28 59.41
C ALA A 92 1.56 -4.56 59.83
N LEU A 93 0.77 -5.08 58.91
CA LEU A 93 -0.35 -5.95 59.25
C LEU A 93 -0.41 -7.09 58.26
N ALA A 94 -0.20 -8.28 58.77
CA ALA A 94 -0.28 -9.56 58.11
C ALA A 94 -1.75 -9.94 57.83
N GLY A 95 -2.01 -10.53 56.66
CA GLY A 95 -3.23 -11.21 56.35
C GLY A 95 -2.92 -12.31 55.32
N CYS A 96 -2.84 -13.55 55.80
CA CYS A 96 -2.71 -14.77 55.00
C CYS A 96 -3.92 -15.01 54.13
N GLY A 97 -3.69 -15.60 52.91
CA GLY A 97 -4.74 -16.36 52.24
C GLY A 97 -4.49 -16.58 50.76
N GLY A 98 -4.06 -17.80 50.39
CA GLY A 98 -4.50 -18.45 49.16
C GLY A 98 -3.65 -18.25 47.89
N SER A 99 -2.75 -19.20 47.67
CA SER A 99 -2.22 -19.52 46.36
C SER A 99 -3.34 -20.06 45.46
N ASP A 100 -3.61 -19.39 44.35
CA ASP A 100 -4.13 -20.03 43.18
C ASP A 100 -3.48 -19.41 41.95
N LYS A 101 -2.48 -20.14 41.44
CA LYS A 101 -1.93 -19.92 40.08
C LYS A 101 -2.95 -20.46 39.08
N ASN A 102 -3.76 -19.59 38.55
CA ASN A 102 -4.41 -19.79 37.25
C ASN A 102 -4.39 -18.42 36.55
N SER A 103 -3.26 -18.16 35.90
CA SER A 103 -3.19 -17.14 34.86
C SER A 103 -3.84 -17.70 33.61
N ALA A 104 -5.16 -17.80 33.62
CA ALA A 104 -5.92 -17.73 32.39
C ALA A 104 -5.87 -16.26 31.98
N ASP A 105 -5.13 -15.93 30.92
CA ASP A 105 -5.24 -14.67 30.22
C ASP A 105 -6.72 -14.43 29.90
N LYS A 106 -7.38 -13.65 30.75
CA LYS A 106 -8.70 -13.12 30.45
C LYS A 106 -8.52 -12.22 29.24
N ALA A 107 -9.07 -12.63 28.11
CA ALA A 107 -9.32 -11.76 26.98
C ALA A 107 -9.88 -10.44 27.56
N GLN A 108 -9.09 -9.39 27.47
CA GLN A 108 -9.46 -8.07 27.94
C GLN A 108 -10.61 -7.64 27.02
N THR A 109 -11.83 -7.72 27.49
CA THR A 109 -12.99 -7.19 26.75
C THR A 109 -12.79 -5.69 26.68
N ASP A 110 -12.37 -5.25 25.50
CA ASP A 110 -12.17 -3.84 25.22
C ASP A 110 -13.53 -3.15 25.23
N ASN A 111 -13.80 -2.36 26.27
CA ASN A 111 -15.03 -1.60 26.39
C ASN A 111 -15.03 -0.32 25.51
N GLN A 112 -13.91 -0.01 24.86
CA GLN A 112 -13.82 1.15 23.97
C GLN A 112 -14.24 0.76 22.55
N LYS A 113 -15.26 1.41 22.04
CA LYS A 113 -15.78 1.18 20.70
C LYS A 113 -15.05 2.03 19.66
N VAL A 114 -13.73 1.86 19.57
CA VAL A 114 -12.86 2.55 18.62
C VAL A 114 -11.87 1.55 17.99
N LEU A 115 -11.42 1.85 16.80
CA LEU A 115 -10.43 1.07 16.06
C LEU A 115 -9.57 2.00 15.22
N SER A 116 -8.25 1.87 15.32
CA SER A 116 -7.29 2.66 14.53
C SER A 116 -6.58 1.76 13.52
N ILE A 117 -6.74 2.07 12.24
CA ILE A 117 -6.17 1.30 11.12
C ILE A 117 -5.16 2.18 10.38
N TYR A 118 -4.02 1.60 9.98
CA TYR A 118 -3.02 2.23 9.14
C TYR A 118 -2.73 1.33 7.94
N ASN A 119 -3.15 1.75 6.75
CA ASN A 119 -3.11 0.94 5.56
C ASN A 119 -2.72 1.76 4.33
N TRP A 120 -2.65 1.13 3.18
CA TRP A 120 -2.36 1.77 1.90
C TRP A 120 -3.44 2.79 1.51
N SER A 121 -3.05 3.79 0.73
CA SER A 121 -3.97 4.79 0.17
C SER A 121 -4.93 4.13 -0.84
N GLU A 122 -6.20 4.58 -0.86
CA GLU A 122 -7.24 4.11 -1.80
C GLU A 122 -7.46 2.58 -1.79
N TYR A 123 -7.28 1.94 -0.63
CA TYR A 123 -7.19 0.49 -0.49
C TYR A 123 -8.37 -0.15 0.25
N VAL A 124 -9.47 0.57 0.37
CA VAL A 124 -10.73 0.12 0.96
C VAL A 124 -11.88 0.94 0.39
N ASP A 125 -13.03 0.31 0.15
CA ASP A 125 -14.28 1.03 -0.13
C ASP A 125 -14.78 1.68 1.17
N PRO A 126 -14.89 3.01 1.23
CA PRO A 126 -15.36 3.71 2.42
C PRO A 126 -16.75 3.27 2.92
N GLU A 127 -17.58 2.76 2.01
CA GLU A 127 -18.90 2.26 2.38
C GLU A 127 -18.83 0.97 3.19
N THR A 128 -17.80 0.13 2.99
CA THR A 128 -17.61 -1.08 3.80
C THR A 128 -17.14 -0.73 5.20
N VAL A 129 -16.31 0.31 5.35
CA VAL A 129 -15.92 0.83 6.67
C VAL A 129 -17.14 1.38 7.42
N ALA A 130 -17.96 2.20 6.75
CA ALA A 130 -19.18 2.75 7.35
C ALA A 130 -20.19 1.63 7.72
N ALA A 131 -20.29 0.57 6.92
CA ALA A 131 -21.11 -0.59 7.23
C ALA A 131 -20.60 -1.35 8.47
N PHE A 132 -19.28 -1.52 8.60
CA PHE A 132 -18.65 -2.10 9.78
C PHE A 132 -18.95 -1.26 11.04
N GLU A 133 -18.76 0.05 10.98
CA GLU A 133 -19.06 0.97 12.08
C GLU A 133 -20.51 0.84 12.55
N LYS A 134 -21.43 0.83 11.59
CA LYS A 134 -22.87 0.68 11.87
C LYS A 134 -23.20 -0.70 12.47
N LYS A 135 -22.60 -1.78 11.95
CA LYS A 135 -22.86 -3.17 12.37
C LYS A 135 -22.35 -3.44 13.78
N HIS A 136 -21.16 -2.97 14.10
CA HIS A 136 -20.47 -3.29 15.36
C HIS A 136 -20.55 -2.16 16.40
N GLY A 137 -20.96 -0.95 16.01
CA GLY A 137 -20.95 0.25 16.85
C GLY A 137 -19.53 0.67 17.24
N ILE A 138 -18.53 0.37 16.39
CA ILE A 138 -17.12 0.69 16.58
C ILE A 138 -16.77 1.84 15.63
N SER A 139 -16.22 2.93 16.14
CA SER A 139 -15.75 4.05 15.33
C SER A 139 -14.36 3.77 14.79
N VAL A 140 -14.16 3.92 13.48
CA VAL A 140 -12.90 3.62 12.79
C VAL A 140 -12.14 4.89 12.45
N THR A 141 -10.89 4.99 12.89
CA THR A 141 -9.93 5.95 12.36
C THR A 141 -9.06 5.23 11.33
N TYR A 142 -9.11 5.69 10.09
CA TYR A 142 -8.39 5.07 8.98
C TYR A 142 -7.35 6.02 8.43
N ASP A 143 -6.09 5.80 8.79
CA ASP A 143 -4.94 6.56 8.30
C ASP A 143 -4.24 5.79 7.18
N VAL A 144 -3.54 6.51 6.30
CA VAL A 144 -2.92 5.91 5.12
C VAL A 144 -1.42 6.18 5.03
N TYR A 145 -0.73 5.29 4.34
CA TYR A 145 0.67 5.44 3.96
C TYR A 145 0.87 5.06 2.47
N ASP A 146 2.06 5.36 1.96
CA ASP A 146 2.44 5.18 0.56
C ASP A 146 3.67 4.26 0.36
N SER A 147 4.26 3.76 1.45
CA SER A 147 5.38 2.83 1.41
C SER A 147 5.49 1.97 2.66
N ASP A 148 5.87 0.70 2.48
CA ASP A 148 6.15 -0.22 3.58
C ASP A 148 7.27 0.27 4.51
N GLU A 149 8.24 1.03 3.99
CA GLU A 149 9.31 1.63 4.79
C GLU A 149 8.75 2.65 5.79
N THR A 150 7.75 3.43 5.37
CA THR A 150 7.05 4.38 6.26
C THR A 150 6.31 3.62 7.36
N LEU A 151 5.57 2.58 6.99
CA LEU A 151 4.92 1.70 7.96
C LEU A 151 5.92 1.07 8.92
N GLU A 152 6.99 0.45 8.39
CA GLU A 152 8.00 -0.25 9.18
C GLU A 152 8.65 0.67 10.21
N SER A 153 9.02 1.88 9.81
CA SER A 153 9.62 2.86 10.72
C SER A 153 8.70 3.15 11.92
N LYS A 154 7.39 3.09 11.73
CA LYS A 154 6.39 3.34 12.75
C LYS A 154 6.19 2.13 13.68
N VAL A 155 6.00 0.94 13.13
CA VAL A 155 5.71 -0.26 13.95
C VAL A 155 6.92 -0.73 14.75
N LEU A 156 8.15 -0.56 14.23
CA LEU A 156 9.38 -0.94 14.94
C LEU A 156 9.69 -0.05 16.15
N THR A 157 9.04 1.11 16.29
CA THR A 157 9.15 1.91 17.51
C THR A 157 8.47 1.24 18.71
N GLY A 158 7.57 0.28 18.49
CA GLY A 158 6.70 -0.32 19.54
C GLY A 158 5.68 0.66 20.11
N LYS A 159 5.43 1.77 19.42
CA LYS A 159 4.43 2.81 19.74
C LYS A 159 3.76 3.27 18.46
N SER A 160 3.19 2.32 17.71
CA SER A 160 2.57 2.61 16.43
C SER A 160 1.34 3.51 16.56
N GLY A 161 0.57 3.30 17.64
CA GLY A 161 -0.70 3.99 17.88
C GLY A 161 -1.87 3.40 17.09
N TYR A 162 -1.67 2.25 16.42
CA TYR A 162 -2.68 1.57 15.63
C TYR A 162 -3.03 0.19 16.17
N ASP A 163 -4.23 -0.28 15.81
CA ASP A 163 -4.74 -1.60 16.18
C ASP A 163 -4.58 -2.60 15.04
N ILE A 164 -4.62 -2.12 13.79
CA ILE A 164 -4.37 -2.91 12.59
C ILE A 164 -3.42 -2.14 11.68
N VAL A 165 -2.49 -2.85 11.05
CA VAL A 165 -1.68 -2.33 9.94
C VAL A 165 -1.63 -3.35 8.80
N GLY A 166 -1.37 -2.89 7.56
CA GLY A 166 -1.50 -3.70 6.35
C GLY A 166 -0.20 -3.86 5.53
N PRO A 167 0.92 -4.38 6.09
CA PRO A 167 2.18 -4.51 5.36
C PRO A 167 2.13 -5.58 4.28
N SER A 168 3.02 -5.44 3.27
CA SER A 168 3.26 -6.46 2.28
C SER A 168 4.09 -7.64 2.82
N ASN A 169 3.97 -8.80 2.16
CA ASN A 169 4.71 -10.01 2.51
C ASN A 169 6.24 -9.82 2.55
N ALA A 170 6.79 -8.93 1.72
CA ALA A 170 8.21 -8.60 1.71
C ALA A 170 8.70 -7.99 3.04
N PHE A 171 7.80 -7.39 3.81
CA PHE A 171 8.10 -6.73 5.07
C PHE A 171 7.61 -7.52 6.30
N VAL A 172 6.45 -8.17 6.21
CA VAL A 172 5.83 -8.95 7.30
C VAL A 172 6.82 -9.88 7.99
N GLY A 173 7.53 -10.73 7.22
CA GLY A 173 8.39 -11.75 7.81
C GLY A 173 9.55 -11.19 8.65
N ARG A 174 10.12 -10.05 8.30
CA ARG A 174 11.18 -9.41 9.10
C ARG A 174 10.62 -8.66 10.30
N GLN A 175 9.44 -8.08 10.17
CA GLN A 175 8.76 -7.38 11.24
C GLN A 175 8.25 -8.36 12.31
N ILE A 176 7.79 -9.57 11.93
CA ILE A 176 7.49 -10.68 12.84
C ILE A 176 8.76 -11.06 13.64
N LYS A 177 9.89 -11.27 12.95
CA LYS A 177 11.17 -11.59 13.60
C LYS A 177 11.65 -10.50 14.55
N ALA A 178 11.33 -9.24 14.28
CA ALA A 178 11.62 -8.10 15.15
C ALA A 178 10.64 -7.99 16.34
N GLY A 179 9.61 -8.84 16.41
CA GLY A 179 8.62 -8.83 17.50
C GLY A 179 7.65 -7.65 17.43
N ALA A 180 7.37 -7.13 16.23
CA ALA A 180 6.52 -5.96 16.04
C ALA A 180 5.03 -6.27 16.22
N TYR A 181 4.61 -7.54 16.15
CA TYR A 181 3.22 -7.96 16.09
C TYR A 181 2.80 -8.91 17.19
N GLN A 182 1.50 -8.95 17.46
CA GLN A 182 0.84 -9.94 18.30
C GLN A 182 0.38 -11.11 17.46
N LYS A 183 0.23 -12.29 18.08
CA LYS A 183 -0.38 -13.45 17.42
C LYS A 183 -1.88 -13.23 17.22
N ILE A 184 -2.36 -13.69 16.09
CA ILE A 184 -3.78 -13.68 15.74
C ILE A 184 -4.50 -14.83 16.46
N ASP A 185 -5.61 -14.53 17.10
CA ASP A 185 -6.54 -15.54 17.59
C ASP A 185 -7.54 -15.90 16.48
N LYS A 186 -7.26 -17.00 15.77
CA LYS A 186 -8.09 -17.48 14.66
C LYS A 186 -9.52 -17.86 15.11
N SER A 187 -9.74 -18.14 16.40
CA SER A 187 -11.07 -18.46 16.92
C SER A 187 -12.02 -17.24 16.88
N LEU A 188 -11.44 -16.04 16.87
CA LEU A 188 -12.16 -14.77 16.73
C LEU A 188 -12.41 -14.36 15.29
N ILE A 189 -11.92 -15.15 14.31
CA ILE A 189 -12.06 -14.87 12.87
C ILE A 189 -12.74 -16.07 12.18
N PRO A 190 -14.04 -16.30 12.35
CA PRO A 190 -14.76 -17.40 11.69
C PRO A 190 -14.61 -17.42 10.16
N ASN A 191 -14.43 -16.24 9.52
CA ASN A 191 -14.22 -16.11 8.07
C ASN A 191 -12.79 -16.46 7.62
N TYR A 192 -11.87 -16.80 8.55
CA TYR A 192 -10.52 -17.27 8.21
C TYR A 192 -10.52 -18.48 7.27
N LYS A 193 -11.55 -19.34 7.36
CA LYS A 193 -11.80 -20.49 6.46
C LYS A 193 -11.99 -20.10 4.99
N ASN A 194 -12.32 -18.85 4.71
CA ASN A 194 -12.54 -18.34 3.35
C ASN A 194 -11.23 -18.01 2.62
N LEU A 195 -10.10 -17.95 3.33
CA LEU A 195 -8.80 -17.64 2.73
C LEU A 195 -8.42 -18.64 1.64
N ASN A 196 -7.86 -18.15 0.54
CA ASN A 196 -7.39 -18.96 -0.57
C ASN A 196 -6.24 -19.88 -0.11
N PRO A 197 -6.40 -21.24 -0.21
CA PRO A 197 -5.38 -22.19 0.28
C PRO A 197 -4.03 -22.07 -0.44
N GLN A 198 -4.01 -21.71 -1.73
CA GLN A 198 -2.77 -21.52 -2.49
C GLN A 198 -2.00 -20.31 -1.96
N LEU A 199 -2.73 -19.21 -1.69
CA LEU A 199 -2.15 -18.02 -1.10
C LEU A 199 -1.58 -18.29 0.29
N MET A 200 -2.31 -19.05 1.11
CA MET A 200 -1.85 -19.47 2.44
C MET A 200 -0.56 -20.27 2.36
N LYS A 201 -0.46 -21.20 1.40
CA LYS A 201 0.76 -21.97 1.16
C LYS A 201 1.96 -21.07 0.79
N LEU A 202 1.74 -20.03 -0.04
CA LEU A 202 2.79 -19.07 -0.38
C LEU A 202 3.27 -18.29 0.85
N MET A 203 2.36 -17.98 1.77
CA MET A 203 2.67 -17.24 3.00
C MET A 203 3.44 -18.05 4.05
N GLU A 204 3.54 -19.38 3.95
CA GLU A 204 4.34 -20.21 4.88
C GLU A 204 5.81 -19.79 4.96
N GLY A 205 6.37 -19.27 3.85
CA GLY A 205 7.75 -18.74 3.81
C GLY A 205 7.92 -17.42 4.54
N VAL A 206 6.82 -16.72 4.85
CA VAL A 206 6.79 -15.39 5.47
C VAL A 206 6.36 -15.45 6.92
N ASP A 207 5.25 -16.15 7.18
CA ASP A 207 4.65 -16.39 8.50
C ASP A 207 4.41 -17.89 8.71
N PRO A 208 5.43 -18.66 9.12
CA PRO A 208 5.28 -20.07 9.40
C PRO A 208 4.16 -20.32 10.42
N ASN A 209 3.28 -21.29 10.13
CA ASN A 209 2.07 -21.61 10.90
C ASN A 209 0.96 -20.55 10.86
N HIS A 210 1.13 -19.45 10.10
CA HIS A 210 0.14 -18.38 9.95
C HIS A 210 -0.32 -17.82 11.30
N GLU A 211 0.65 -17.44 12.14
CA GLU A 211 0.35 -17.01 13.50
C GLU A 211 0.11 -15.50 13.62
N TYR A 212 0.57 -14.69 12.67
CA TYR A 212 0.60 -13.23 12.79
C TYR A 212 -0.14 -12.50 11.68
N ALA A 213 -0.14 -13.04 10.47
CA ALA A 213 -0.60 -12.34 9.27
C ALA A 213 -1.89 -12.98 8.72
N VAL A 214 -2.87 -12.13 8.41
CA VAL A 214 -4.10 -12.53 7.73
C VAL A 214 -4.12 -11.85 6.37
N PRO A 215 -3.85 -12.57 5.27
CA PRO A 215 -3.93 -12.03 3.92
C PRO A 215 -5.29 -11.38 3.65
N PHE A 216 -5.30 -10.22 2.98
CA PHE A 216 -6.55 -9.58 2.59
C PHE A 216 -6.62 -9.25 1.10
N TYR A 217 -5.51 -8.81 0.48
CA TYR A 217 -5.37 -8.69 -0.96
C TYR A 217 -4.08 -9.35 -1.44
N TRP A 218 -4.06 -9.68 -2.71
CA TRP A 218 -2.87 -10.12 -3.41
C TRP A 218 -2.90 -9.64 -4.86
N GLY A 219 -1.75 -9.64 -5.49
CA GLY A 219 -1.64 -9.22 -6.86
C GLY A 219 -0.25 -9.47 -7.43
N THR A 220 -0.01 -8.87 -8.60
CA THR A 220 1.21 -9.08 -9.36
C THR A 220 1.96 -7.78 -9.57
N ASN A 221 3.28 -7.86 -9.56
CA ASN A 221 4.16 -6.85 -10.13
C ASN A 221 4.40 -7.22 -11.58
N THR A 222 3.83 -6.44 -12.48
CA THR A 222 3.90 -6.67 -13.91
C THR A 222 4.09 -5.34 -14.65
N PHE A 223 3.73 -5.29 -15.90
CA PHE A 223 3.73 -4.06 -16.68
C PHE A 223 2.51 -3.99 -17.60
N ALA A 224 2.18 -2.78 -18.03
CA ALA A 224 1.17 -2.55 -19.05
C ALA A 224 1.77 -1.81 -20.24
N ILE A 225 1.14 -2.02 -21.38
CA ILE A 225 1.50 -1.35 -22.64
C ILE A 225 0.30 -0.59 -23.21
N ASN A 226 0.57 0.54 -23.83
CA ASN A 226 -0.36 1.13 -24.78
C ASN A 226 -0.12 0.47 -26.15
N THR A 227 -1.02 -0.41 -26.56
CA THR A 227 -0.82 -1.29 -27.71
C THR A 227 -0.54 -0.52 -29.00
N GLU A 228 -1.30 0.55 -29.28
CA GLU A 228 -1.16 1.35 -30.50
C GLU A 228 0.16 2.14 -30.52
N ARG A 229 0.56 2.71 -29.38
CA ARG A 229 1.80 3.46 -29.28
C ARG A 229 3.03 2.57 -29.35
N VAL A 230 2.98 1.40 -28.72
CA VAL A 230 4.05 0.39 -28.79
C VAL A 230 4.17 -0.15 -30.21
N LYS A 231 3.06 -0.53 -30.87
CA LYS A 231 3.04 -0.95 -32.27
C LYS A 231 3.68 0.10 -33.18
N LYS A 232 3.31 1.37 -33.00
CA LYS A 232 3.88 2.48 -33.78
C LYS A 232 5.39 2.64 -33.52
N ALA A 233 5.83 2.53 -32.27
CA ALA A 233 7.24 2.70 -31.92
C ALA A 233 8.12 1.54 -32.39
N LEU A 234 7.60 0.31 -32.36
CA LEU A 234 8.31 -0.89 -32.83
C LEU A 234 8.24 -1.08 -34.34
N GLY A 235 7.24 -0.47 -35.01
CA GLY A 235 6.97 -0.69 -36.44
C GLY A 235 6.31 -2.04 -36.76
N THR A 236 5.82 -2.76 -35.75
CA THR A 236 5.18 -4.06 -35.86
C THR A 236 4.19 -4.27 -34.72
N ASP A 237 3.19 -5.13 -34.91
CA ASP A 237 2.27 -5.60 -33.89
C ASP A 237 2.74 -6.90 -33.19
N LYS A 238 3.79 -7.51 -33.72
CA LYS A 238 4.40 -8.69 -33.10
C LYS A 238 5.25 -8.24 -31.91
N LEU A 239 4.85 -8.67 -30.70
CA LEU A 239 5.64 -8.49 -29.49
C LEU A 239 6.81 -9.49 -29.45
N PRO A 240 7.88 -9.20 -28.67
CA PRO A 240 8.97 -10.15 -28.47
C PRO A 240 8.49 -11.43 -27.78
N ASP A 241 9.20 -12.54 -28.04
CA ASP A 241 8.88 -13.84 -27.47
C ASP A 241 9.00 -13.81 -25.92
N ASN A 242 10.03 -13.16 -25.39
CA ASN A 242 10.11 -12.77 -23.98
C ASN A 242 9.50 -11.37 -23.83
N GLN A 243 8.33 -11.28 -23.21
CA GLN A 243 7.62 -10.00 -23.12
C GLN A 243 8.33 -8.97 -22.23
N TRP A 244 9.15 -9.39 -21.27
CA TRP A 244 9.97 -8.51 -20.44
C TRP A 244 11.05 -7.77 -21.25
N ASP A 245 11.35 -8.20 -22.51
CA ASP A 245 12.24 -7.45 -23.39
C ASP A 245 11.74 -6.04 -23.68
N LEU A 246 10.42 -5.82 -23.69
CA LEU A 246 9.84 -4.47 -23.83
C LEU A 246 10.28 -3.52 -22.69
N VAL A 247 10.78 -4.07 -21.60
CA VAL A 247 11.10 -3.34 -20.38
C VAL A 247 12.59 -3.35 -20.08
N PHE A 248 13.27 -4.50 -20.29
CA PHE A 248 14.65 -4.70 -19.84
C PHE A 248 15.67 -4.91 -20.95
N ASN A 249 15.26 -4.96 -22.22
CA ASN A 249 16.16 -5.11 -23.34
C ASN A 249 16.36 -3.76 -24.10
N PRO A 250 17.59 -3.20 -24.16
CA PRO A 250 17.87 -1.96 -24.87
C PRO A 250 17.46 -1.94 -26.33
N GLU A 251 17.38 -3.09 -27.01
CA GLU A 251 16.91 -3.20 -28.38
C GLU A 251 15.48 -2.69 -28.54
N TYR A 252 14.62 -2.96 -27.56
CA TYR A 252 13.22 -2.54 -27.56
C TYR A 252 13.04 -1.21 -26.84
N THR A 253 13.64 -1.04 -25.65
CA THR A 253 13.45 0.17 -24.84
C THR A 253 13.96 1.43 -25.54
N SER A 254 15.01 1.33 -26.39
CA SER A 254 15.50 2.46 -27.18
C SER A 254 14.45 2.96 -28.20
N LYS A 255 13.70 2.05 -28.82
CA LYS A 255 12.59 2.35 -29.75
C LYS A 255 11.39 2.95 -29.00
N LEU A 256 11.12 2.46 -27.79
CA LEU A 256 9.99 2.87 -26.95
C LEU A 256 10.24 4.18 -26.19
N LYS A 257 11.46 4.69 -26.15
CA LYS A 257 11.86 5.91 -25.45
C LYS A 257 10.95 7.11 -25.79
N GLN A 258 10.59 7.28 -27.05
CA GLN A 258 9.80 8.44 -27.50
C GLN A 258 8.36 8.42 -26.99
N CYS A 259 7.75 7.22 -26.87
CA CYS A 259 6.41 7.10 -26.31
C CYS A 259 6.39 7.00 -24.77
N GLY A 260 7.56 6.85 -24.14
CA GLY A 260 7.76 6.92 -22.71
C GLY A 260 7.65 5.60 -21.97
N ILE A 261 8.69 5.32 -21.17
CA ILE A 261 8.75 4.14 -20.30
C ILE A 261 8.80 4.61 -18.85
N SER A 262 7.98 4.04 -17.97
CA SER A 262 7.96 4.31 -16.53
C SER A 262 8.28 3.05 -15.74
N TYR A 263 9.10 3.19 -14.71
CA TYR A 263 9.37 2.16 -13.71
C TYR A 263 8.84 2.60 -12.35
N LEU A 264 8.48 1.62 -11.51
CA LEU A 264 8.25 1.87 -10.08
C LEU A 264 9.51 2.47 -9.44
N ASP A 265 9.36 3.41 -8.53
CA ASP A 265 10.48 3.97 -7.77
C ASP A 265 10.77 3.16 -6.51
N SER A 266 10.99 1.86 -6.67
CA SER A 266 11.28 0.92 -5.61
C SER A 266 12.31 -0.11 -6.06
N ALA A 267 13.44 -0.17 -5.36
CA ALA A 267 14.45 -1.20 -5.61
C ALA A 267 13.90 -2.60 -5.27
N ALA A 268 13.12 -2.71 -4.18
CA ALA A 268 12.56 -3.97 -3.73
C ALA A 268 11.58 -4.57 -4.73
N GLU A 269 10.92 -3.73 -5.54
CA GLU A 269 10.00 -4.17 -6.58
C GLU A 269 10.70 -4.48 -7.91
N ILE A 270 11.67 -3.65 -8.31
CA ILE A 270 12.29 -3.75 -9.64
C ILE A 270 13.35 -4.86 -9.72
N TYR A 271 14.23 -5.00 -8.72
CA TYR A 271 15.32 -5.98 -8.78
C TYR A 271 14.84 -7.44 -8.89
N PRO A 272 13.82 -7.89 -8.15
CA PRO A 272 13.29 -9.25 -8.31
C PRO A 272 12.83 -9.55 -9.74
N MET A 273 12.17 -8.60 -10.40
CA MET A 273 11.72 -8.77 -11.79
C MET A 273 12.90 -8.85 -12.76
N VAL A 274 13.93 -8.03 -12.57
CA VAL A 274 15.18 -8.08 -13.38
C VAL A 274 15.90 -9.40 -13.17
N LEU A 275 16.02 -9.88 -11.93
CA LEU A 275 16.65 -11.16 -11.62
C LEU A 275 15.91 -12.32 -12.26
N ASN A 276 14.57 -12.32 -12.18
CA ASN A 276 13.74 -13.30 -12.87
C ASN A 276 13.93 -13.26 -14.39
N TYR A 277 13.93 -12.07 -14.99
CA TYR A 277 14.23 -11.87 -16.41
C TYR A 277 15.59 -12.45 -16.82
N MET A 278 16.58 -12.39 -15.94
CA MET A 278 17.93 -12.95 -16.16
C MET A 278 18.00 -14.46 -15.89
N GLY A 279 16.91 -15.13 -15.52
CA GLY A 279 16.90 -16.54 -15.11
C GLY A 279 17.61 -16.81 -13.79
N LYS A 280 17.71 -15.81 -12.92
CA LYS A 280 18.31 -15.90 -11.59
C LYS A 280 17.24 -16.02 -10.52
N ASN A 281 17.63 -16.38 -9.28
CA ASN A 281 16.71 -16.35 -8.16
C ASN A 281 16.22 -14.92 -7.90
N PRO A 282 14.91 -14.63 -8.04
CA PRO A 282 14.35 -13.29 -7.83
C PRO A 282 14.62 -12.72 -6.44
N ASN A 283 14.71 -13.59 -5.44
CA ASN A 283 14.94 -13.22 -4.05
C ASN A 283 16.41 -13.36 -3.63
N SER A 284 17.35 -13.27 -4.59
CA SER A 284 18.77 -13.41 -4.30
C SER A 284 19.28 -12.28 -3.41
N SER A 285 20.00 -12.66 -2.35
CA SER A 285 20.77 -11.74 -1.49
C SER A 285 22.24 -11.64 -1.92
N GLU A 286 22.63 -12.30 -3.01
CA GLU A 286 24.01 -12.33 -3.48
C GLU A 286 24.41 -11.01 -4.14
N THR A 287 25.51 -10.41 -3.66
CA THR A 287 26.03 -9.15 -4.21
C THR A 287 26.31 -9.24 -5.72
N ALA A 288 26.78 -10.40 -6.21
CA ALA A 288 27.05 -10.62 -7.62
C ALA A 288 25.79 -10.53 -8.48
N ASP A 289 24.67 -11.10 -8.01
CA ASP A 289 23.38 -11.07 -8.69
C ASP A 289 22.81 -9.66 -8.73
N ILE A 290 22.86 -8.95 -7.59
CA ILE A 290 22.41 -7.56 -7.50
C ILE A 290 23.22 -6.66 -8.44
N LYS A 291 24.56 -6.84 -8.53
CA LYS A 291 25.41 -6.11 -9.49
C LYS A 291 25.02 -6.42 -10.94
N ALA A 292 24.79 -7.68 -11.27
CA ALA A 292 24.41 -8.09 -12.62
C ALA A 292 23.06 -7.48 -13.03
N ALA A 293 22.05 -7.49 -12.14
CA ALA A 293 20.78 -6.82 -12.33
C ALA A 293 20.94 -5.29 -12.48
N THR A 294 21.84 -4.69 -11.69
CA THR A 294 22.15 -3.25 -11.82
C THR A 294 22.68 -2.90 -13.21
N GLU A 295 23.52 -3.73 -13.81
CA GLU A 295 24.05 -3.48 -15.16
C GLU A 295 22.93 -3.56 -16.24
N VAL A 296 21.95 -4.45 -16.10
CA VAL A 296 20.76 -4.45 -16.96
C VAL A 296 19.99 -3.13 -16.83
N LEU A 297 19.77 -2.68 -15.60
CA LEU A 297 19.06 -1.43 -15.32
C LEU A 297 19.80 -0.21 -15.85
N LYS A 298 21.11 -0.14 -15.68
CA LYS A 298 21.97 0.94 -16.22
C LYS A 298 21.91 1.04 -17.74
N LYS A 299 21.94 -0.11 -18.44
CA LYS A 299 21.82 -0.14 -19.91
C LYS A 299 20.48 0.41 -20.39
N ASN A 300 19.42 0.23 -19.62
CA ASN A 300 18.07 0.72 -19.95
C ASN A 300 17.82 2.16 -19.47
N ARG A 301 18.58 2.66 -18.47
CA ARG A 301 18.38 3.98 -17.86
C ARG A 301 18.22 5.14 -18.85
N PRO A 302 18.99 5.24 -19.96
CA PRO A 302 18.85 6.34 -20.93
C PRO A 302 17.49 6.39 -21.64
N TYR A 303 16.69 5.32 -21.56
CA TYR A 303 15.43 5.17 -22.23
C TYR A 303 14.23 5.32 -21.28
N ILE A 304 14.48 5.33 -19.97
CA ILE A 304 13.42 5.47 -18.96
C ILE A 304 13.08 6.93 -18.75
N LYS A 305 11.82 7.27 -19.00
CA LYS A 305 11.28 8.63 -18.87
C LYS A 305 11.11 9.01 -17.39
N ARG A 306 10.60 8.07 -16.56
CA ARG A 306 10.20 8.36 -15.20
C ARG A 306 10.36 7.17 -14.26
N PHE A 307 10.65 7.48 -13.00
CA PHE A 307 10.56 6.57 -11.85
C PHE A 307 9.49 7.11 -10.91
N THR A 308 8.43 6.34 -10.65
CA THR A 308 7.31 6.76 -9.79
C THR A 308 6.48 5.57 -9.34
N SER A 309 6.05 5.56 -8.09
CA SER A 309 5.17 4.52 -7.54
C SER A 309 3.73 5.01 -7.30
N SER A 310 3.39 6.24 -7.69
CA SER A 310 2.03 6.78 -7.49
C SER A 310 1.44 7.43 -8.74
N GLY A 311 2.18 8.22 -9.49
CA GLY A 311 1.66 8.96 -10.65
C GLY A 311 1.56 8.18 -11.95
N PHE A 312 1.98 6.91 -11.98
CA PHE A 312 2.05 6.11 -13.20
C PHE A 312 0.67 5.72 -13.76
N ILE A 313 -0.33 5.61 -12.89
CA ILE A 313 -1.71 5.29 -13.28
C ILE A 313 -2.23 6.34 -14.26
N ASP A 314 -2.15 7.61 -13.86
CA ASP A 314 -2.62 8.72 -14.68
C ASP A 314 -1.73 8.95 -15.92
N ASP A 315 -0.40 8.79 -15.79
CA ASP A 315 0.53 8.92 -16.91
C ASP A 315 0.21 7.90 -18.01
N LEU A 316 -0.08 6.65 -17.62
CA LEU A 316 -0.45 5.59 -18.55
C LEU A 316 -1.84 5.83 -19.15
N ALA A 317 -2.83 6.18 -18.33
CA ALA A 317 -4.20 6.44 -18.78
C ALA A 317 -4.29 7.60 -19.77
N ARG A 318 -3.46 8.65 -19.62
CA ARG A 318 -3.39 9.79 -20.55
C ARG A 318 -2.47 9.55 -21.74
N GLY A 319 -1.72 8.44 -21.78
CA GLY A 319 -0.75 8.15 -22.83
C GLY A 319 0.56 8.94 -22.71
N ASP A 320 0.88 9.48 -21.53
CA ASP A 320 2.17 10.11 -21.26
C ASP A 320 3.30 9.09 -21.22
N THR A 321 2.97 7.83 -20.94
CA THR A 321 3.83 6.64 -21.06
C THR A 321 3.13 5.58 -21.91
N CYS A 322 3.91 4.73 -22.59
CA CYS A 322 3.40 3.64 -23.42
C CYS A 322 3.78 2.26 -22.88
N VAL A 323 4.75 2.21 -21.98
CA VAL A 323 5.14 1.01 -21.21
C VAL A 323 5.34 1.43 -19.77
N THR A 324 4.69 0.77 -18.85
CA THR A 324 4.73 1.13 -17.43
C THR A 324 4.80 -0.13 -16.57
N ILE A 325 5.86 -0.29 -15.79
CA ILE A 325 5.90 -1.29 -14.71
C ILE A 325 5.05 -0.76 -13.56
N GLY A 326 4.19 -1.63 -13.03
CA GLY A 326 3.30 -1.27 -11.93
C GLY A 326 2.69 -2.49 -11.24
N PHE A 327 1.83 -2.21 -10.28
CA PHE A 327 1.00 -3.21 -9.62
C PHE A 327 -0.20 -3.55 -10.50
N GLY A 328 -0.53 -4.84 -10.65
CA GLY A 328 -1.54 -5.32 -11.60
C GLY A 328 -2.89 -4.60 -11.48
N GLY A 329 -3.40 -4.39 -10.26
CA GLY A 329 -4.65 -3.67 -10.04
C GLY A 329 -4.59 -2.20 -10.47
N ASP A 330 -3.50 -1.50 -10.12
CA ASP A 330 -3.29 -0.09 -10.53
C ASP A 330 -3.20 0.05 -12.05
N LEU A 331 -2.57 -0.90 -12.73
CA LEU A 331 -2.50 -0.94 -14.19
C LEU A 331 -3.90 -1.17 -14.80
N ASN A 332 -4.76 -1.97 -14.15
CA ASN A 332 -6.16 -2.13 -14.52
C ASN A 332 -6.99 -0.87 -14.24
N ILE A 333 -6.70 -0.14 -13.15
CA ILE A 333 -7.30 1.19 -12.92
C ILE A 333 -6.91 2.15 -14.05
N ALA A 334 -5.65 2.15 -14.51
CA ALA A 334 -5.22 2.98 -15.62
C ALA A 334 -5.94 2.61 -16.93
N LYS A 335 -6.13 1.30 -17.22
CA LYS A 335 -6.90 0.79 -18.34
C LYS A 335 -8.34 1.31 -18.30
N ARG A 336 -9.03 1.13 -17.18
CA ARG A 336 -10.41 1.60 -17.00
C ARG A 336 -10.53 3.13 -17.16
N ARG A 337 -9.63 3.92 -16.54
CA ARG A 337 -9.61 5.38 -16.71
C ARG A 337 -9.43 5.81 -18.17
N ALA A 338 -8.60 5.09 -18.93
CA ALA A 338 -8.41 5.36 -20.36
C ALA A 338 -9.68 5.05 -21.16
N GLU A 339 -10.40 3.99 -20.84
CA GLU A 339 -11.68 3.60 -21.46
C GLU A 339 -12.77 4.61 -21.15
N GLU A 340 -12.93 5.02 -19.89
CA GLU A 340 -13.88 6.04 -19.43
C GLU A 340 -13.61 7.42 -20.07
N ALA A 341 -12.34 7.75 -20.35
CA ALA A 341 -11.94 8.96 -21.05
C ALA A 341 -12.19 8.93 -22.58
N GLY A 342 -12.91 7.93 -23.08
CA GLY A 342 -13.27 7.78 -24.49
C GLY A 342 -12.45 6.74 -25.26
N GLY A 343 -11.61 5.96 -24.55
CA GLY A 343 -10.91 4.79 -25.10
C GLY A 343 -9.89 5.10 -26.21
N LYS A 344 -9.34 6.32 -26.24
CA LYS A 344 -8.29 6.70 -27.21
C LYS A 344 -7.00 5.93 -26.95
N GLU A 345 -6.64 5.79 -25.67
CA GLU A 345 -5.47 5.06 -25.23
C GLU A 345 -5.85 3.59 -25.00
N LYS A 346 -5.24 2.67 -25.74
CA LYS A 346 -5.53 1.24 -25.69
C LYS A 346 -4.56 0.53 -24.76
N ILE A 347 -4.92 0.45 -23.49
CA ILE A 347 -4.07 -0.15 -22.47
C ILE A 347 -4.31 -1.66 -22.39
N ARG A 348 -3.22 -2.42 -22.33
CA ARG A 348 -3.21 -3.86 -22.07
C ARG A 348 -2.26 -4.14 -20.93
N VAL A 349 -2.79 -4.71 -19.84
CA VAL A 349 -1.99 -5.25 -18.74
C VAL A 349 -1.42 -6.59 -19.21
N MET A 350 -0.14 -6.82 -18.92
CA MET A 350 0.59 -7.99 -19.43
C MET A 350 0.70 -9.06 -18.33
N MET A 351 0.58 -10.32 -18.74
CA MET A 351 0.92 -11.50 -17.92
C MET A 351 2.00 -12.30 -18.67
N PRO A 352 3.28 -11.90 -18.54
CA PRO A 352 4.37 -12.59 -19.22
C PRO A 352 4.49 -14.06 -18.78
N LYS A 353 4.57 -14.98 -19.74
CA LYS A 353 4.76 -16.43 -19.48
C LYS A 353 6.08 -16.73 -18.74
N GLU A 354 7.02 -15.79 -18.75
CA GLU A 354 8.28 -15.85 -18.01
C GLU A 354 8.08 -15.64 -16.50
N GLY A 355 6.86 -15.31 -16.08
CA GLY A 355 6.48 -15.08 -14.69
C GLY A 355 6.52 -13.62 -14.26
N VAL A 356 5.81 -13.35 -13.19
CA VAL A 356 5.66 -12.04 -12.55
C VAL A 356 5.95 -12.14 -11.05
N GLY A 357 6.25 -11.02 -10.42
CA GLY A 357 6.32 -10.96 -8.95
C GLY A 357 4.92 -11.05 -8.35
N ILE A 358 4.76 -11.85 -7.29
CA ILE A 358 3.51 -11.94 -6.52
C ILE A 358 3.76 -11.26 -5.18
N TRP A 359 2.86 -10.38 -4.82
CA TRP A 359 2.79 -9.77 -3.50
C TRP A 359 1.48 -10.13 -2.80
N VAL A 360 1.52 -10.09 -1.48
CA VAL A 360 0.39 -10.40 -0.60
C VAL A 360 0.40 -9.40 0.54
N ASP A 361 -0.65 -8.61 0.64
CA ASP A 361 -0.84 -7.71 1.76
C ASP A 361 -1.66 -8.39 2.84
N SER A 362 -1.23 -8.21 4.07
CA SER A 362 -1.81 -8.90 5.22
C SER A 362 -2.13 -7.93 6.33
N PHE A 363 -3.30 -8.08 6.93
CA PHE A 363 -3.57 -7.47 8.21
C PHE A 363 -2.75 -8.14 9.30
N VAL A 364 -2.08 -7.31 10.09
CA VAL A 364 -1.37 -7.72 11.29
C VAL A 364 -1.73 -6.79 12.45
N ILE A 365 -1.66 -7.28 13.67
CA ILE A 365 -1.98 -6.53 14.89
C ILE A 365 -0.67 -6.09 15.55
N PRO A 366 -0.35 -4.78 15.61
CA PRO A 366 0.84 -4.29 16.28
C PRO A 366 0.93 -4.75 17.72
N LYS A 367 2.16 -4.91 18.23
CA LYS A 367 2.39 -5.34 19.62
C LYS A 367 1.79 -4.38 20.66
N ASP A 368 1.72 -3.10 20.34
CA ASP A 368 1.17 -2.03 21.17
C ASP A 368 -0.32 -1.75 20.94
N ALA A 369 -0.99 -2.53 20.09
CA ALA A 369 -2.42 -2.40 19.82
C ALA A 369 -3.25 -2.49 21.11
N LYS A 370 -4.22 -1.59 21.26
CA LYS A 370 -5.06 -1.48 22.46
C LYS A 370 -6.43 -2.15 22.27
N HIS A 371 -6.94 -2.19 21.05
CA HIS A 371 -8.30 -2.64 20.75
C HIS A 371 -8.27 -3.96 19.95
N VAL A 372 -7.59 -4.98 20.52
CA VAL A 372 -7.30 -6.25 19.86
C VAL A 372 -8.57 -7.01 19.47
N ALA A 373 -9.61 -7.00 20.32
CA ALA A 373 -10.88 -7.64 20.00
C ALA A 373 -11.58 -6.94 18.82
N ASN A 374 -11.55 -5.60 18.77
CA ASN A 374 -12.10 -4.83 17.65
C ASN A 374 -11.31 -5.06 16.35
N ALA A 375 -9.99 -5.24 16.46
CA ALA A 375 -9.13 -5.59 15.33
C ALA A 375 -9.53 -6.95 14.72
N HIS A 376 -9.73 -7.97 15.55
CA HIS A 376 -10.21 -9.29 15.08
C HIS A 376 -11.60 -9.20 14.45
N ALA A 377 -12.52 -8.41 15.02
CA ALA A 377 -13.85 -8.20 14.46
C ALA A 377 -13.78 -7.56 13.05
N TYR A 378 -12.90 -6.57 12.86
CA TYR A 378 -12.70 -5.92 11.56
C TYR A 378 -12.09 -6.89 10.54
N ILE A 379 -11.04 -7.62 10.92
CA ILE A 379 -10.41 -8.63 10.06
C ILE A 379 -11.42 -9.69 9.65
N ASN A 380 -12.25 -10.16 10.59
CA ASN A 380 -13.30 -11.13 10.28
C ASN A 380 -14.33 -10.57 9.31
N ASP A 381 -14.79 -9.34 9.50
CA ASP A 381 -15.77 -8.68 8.64
C ASP A 381 -15.20 -8.45 7.23
N PHE A 382 -13.94 -8.04 7.13
CA PHE A 382 -13.26 -7.85 5.85
C PHE A 382 -13.13 -9.14 5.03
N LEU A 383 -12.98 -10.30 5.69
CA LEU A 383 -12.92 -11.63 5.04
C LEU A 383 -14.29 -12.22 4.71
N ASP A 384 -15.40 -11.54 5.05
CA ASP A 384 -16.72 -11.91 4.59
C ASP A 384 -16.76 -11.83 3.06
N PRO A 385 -17.30 -12.84 2.34
CA PRO A 385 -17.24 -12.87 0.89
C PRO A 385 -17.88 -11.67 0.20
N GLU A 386 -19.00 -11.15 0.72
CA GLU A 386 -19.70 -9.99 0.14
C GLU A 386 -18.89 -8.70 0.37
N VAL A 387 -18.34 -8.53 1.59
CA VAL A 387 -17.51 -7.38 1.94
C VAL A 387 -16.22 -7.42 1.14
N ALA A 388 -15.56 -8.58 1.05
CA ALA A 388 -14.33 -8.76 0.30
C ALA A 388 -14.53 -8.51 -1.21
N ALA A 389 -15.63 -9.00 -1.80
CA ALA A 389 -15.97 -8.75 -3.20
C ALA A 389 -16.23 -7.27 -3.48
N LYS A 390 -16.99 -6.59 -2.61
CA LYS A 390 -17.26 -5.16 -2.74
C LYS A 390 -15.97 -4.34 -2.69
N ASN A 391 -15.09 -4.64 -1.74
CA ASN A 391 -13.78 -4.03 -1.66
C ASN A 391 -12.92 -4.35 -2.89
N GLY A 392 -12.89 -5.61 -3.34
CA GLY A 392 -12.15 -6.04 -4.53
C GLY A 392 -12.58 -5.30 -5.81
N ASN A 393 -13.87 -5.12 -6.01
CA ASN A 393 -14.42 -4.34 -7.13
C ASN A 393 -13.98 -2.86 -7.07
N PHE A 394 -13.96 -2.28 -5.85
CA PHE A 394 -13.58 -0.90 -5.66
C PHE A 394 -12.08 -0.66 -5.97
N VAL A 395 -11.20 -1.51 -5.41
CA VAL A 395 -9.74 -1.37 -5.55
C VAL A 395 -9.16 -2.07 -6.76
N THR A 396 -9.93 -2.93 -7.44
CA THR A 396 -9.50 -3.71 -8.62
C THR A 396 -8.35 -4.69 -8.29
N TYR A 397 -8.33 -5.24 -7.07
CA TYR A 397 -7.40 -6.26 -6.61
C TYR A 397 -8.11 -7.54 -6.22
N ALA A 398 -7.40 -8.66 -6.34
CA ALA A 398 -7.93 -9.95 -5.92
C ALA A 398 -8.01 -10.02 -4.38
N PRO A 399 -9.21 -10.17 -3.80
CA PRO A 399 -9.34 -10.45 -2.37
C PRO A 399 -8.80 -11.84 -2.05
N SER A 400 -8.24 -11.99 -0.85
CA SER A 400 -7.75 -13.28 -0.36
C SER A 400 -8.86 -14.25 0.00
N SER A 401 -10.09 -13.75 0.20
CA SER A 401 -11.30 -14.56 0.41
C SER A 401 -11.67 -15.25 -0.91
N LYS A 402 -11.41 -16.56 -1.02
CA LYS A 402 -11.65 -17.32 -2.25
C LYS A 402 -13.11 -17.25 -2.74
N PRO A 403 -14.14 -17.39 -1.91
CA PRO A 403 -15.52 -17.28 -2.38
C PRO A 403 -15.92 -15.85 -2.84
N ALA A 404 -15.15 -14.83 -2.49
CA ALA A 404 -15.42 -13.47 -2.94
C ALA A 404 -15.22 -13.29 -4.46
N GLN A 405 -14.33 -14.07 -5.09
CA GLN A 405 -14.11 -14.00 -6.54
C GLN A 405 -15.40 -14.17 -7.33
N GLU A 406 -16.24 -15.14 -6.95
CA GLU A 406 -17.50 -15.43 -7.63
C GLU A 406 -18.55 -14.32 -7.46
N LEU A 407 -18.38 -13.47 -6.44
CA LEU A 407 -19.28 -12.34 -6.14
C LEU A 407 -18.78 -11.02 -6.75
N MET A 408 -17.56 -10.98 -7.28
CA MET A 408 -17.05 -9.80 -7.97
C MET A 408 -17.71 -9.61 -9.34
N ASP A 409 -17.64 -8.38 -9.85
CA ASP A 409 -18.14 -8.03 -11.17
C ASP A 409 -17.51 -8.91 -12.25
N GLU A 410 -18.29 -9.31 -13.25
CA GLU A 410 -17.89 -10.29 -14.26
C GLU A 410 -16.60 -9.90 -14.99
N GLU A 411 -16.42 -8.60 -15.26
CA GLU A 411 -15.23 -8.08 -15.93
C GLU A 411 -13.95 -8.26 -15.09
N PHE A 412 -14.03 -8.30 -13.76
CA PHE A 412 -12.86 -8.48 -12.88
C PHE A 412 -12.61 -9.95 -12.58
N ARG A 413 -13.66 -10.74 -12.26
CA ARG A 413 -13.48 -12.15 -11.88
C ARG A 413 -12.94 -13.02 -13.01
N ASN A 414 -13.14 -12.61 -14.27
CA ASN A 414 -12.67 -13.31 -15.47
C ASN A 414 -11.38 -12.71 -16.06
N ASP A 415 -10.82 -11.65 -15.47
CA ASP A 415 -9.55 -11.05 -15.95
C ASP A 415 -8.37 -11.75 -15.26
N ASN A 416 -7.56 -12.47 -16.06
CA ASN A 416 -6.38 -13.19 -15.54
C ASN A 416 -5.25 -12.28 -15.05
N THR A 417 -5.32 -10.99 -15.28
CA THR A 417 -4.38 -10.01 -14.70
C THR A 417 -4.75 -9.63 -13.27
N ILE A 418 -5.99 -9.94 -12.85
CA ILE A 418 -6.49 -9.78 -11.48
C ILE A 418 -6.51 -11.15 -10.78
N PHE A 419 -7.06 -12.17 -11.44
CA PHE A 419 -7.10 -13.56 -10.97
C PHE A 419 -6.29 -14.48 -11.89
N PRO A 420 -4.94 -14.46 -11.78
CA PRO A 420 -4.09 -15.31 -12.59
C PRO A 420 -4.44 -16.78 -12.43
N THR A 421 -4.42 -17.51 -13.57
CA THR A 421 -4.59 -18.96 -13.59
C THR A 421 -3.34 -19.68 -13.07
N ASP A 422 -3.44 -20.96 -12.76
CA ASP A 422 -2.27 -21.76 -12.38
C ASP A 422 -1.17 -21.77 -13.46
N GLU A 423 -1.54 -21.71 -14.75
CA GLU A 423 -0.56 -21.61 -15.84
C GLU A 423 0.12 -20.22 -15.86
N ASP A 424 -0.61 -19.13 -15.63
CA ASP A 424 -0.04 -17.78 -15.52
C ASP A 424 0.95 -17.67 -14.35
N LEU A 425 0.70 -18.44 -13.29
CA LEU A 425 1.52 -18.41 -12.06
C LEU A 425 2.72 -19.37 -12.10
N LYS A 426 2.81 -20.27 -13.10
CA LYS A 426 3.78 -21.36 -13.14
C LYS A 426 5.23 -20.93 -13.00
N ASN A 427 5.63 -19.82 -13.62
CA ASN A 427 6.96 -19.24 -13.56
C ASN A 427 7.01 -17.98 -12.69
N SER A 428 5.92 -17.66 -12.01
CA SER A 428 5.83 -16.51 -11.11
C SER A 428 6.45 -16.82 -9.76
N PHE A 429 6.83 -15.80 -9.03
CA PHE A 429 7.51 -15.95 -7.75
C PHE A 429 6.92 -15.01 -6.71
N ILE A 430 6.88 -15.45 -5.47
CA ILE A 430 6.55 -14.57 -4.34
C ILE A 430 7.79 -13.79 -3.94
N MET A 431 7.62 -12.50 -3.67
CA MET A 431 8.68 -11.68 -3.10
C MET A 431 8.78 -11.97 -1.61
N VAL A 432 9.97 -12.36 -1.16
CA VAL A 432 10.23 -12.63 0.26
C VAL A 432 11.28 -11.66 0.81
N PRO A 433 11.32 -11.45 2.14
CA PRO A 433 12.32 -10.59 2.74
C PRO A 433 13.74 -11.05 2.39
N ILE A 434 14.53 -10.20 1.77
CA ILE A 434 15.95 -10.41 1.54
C ILE A 434 16.80 -9.95 2.74
N GLN A 435 18.06 -10.39 2.81
CA GLN A 435 18.94 -10.00 3.91
C GLN A 435 19.11 -8.47 3.99
N PRO A 436 19.10 -7.86 5.19
CA PRO A 436 19.18 -6.39 5.34
C PRO A 436 20.40 -5.76 4.68
N ALA A 437 21.56 -6.44 4.72
CA ALA A 437 22.78 -5.96 4.05
C ALA A 437 22.63 -5.93 2.52
N ALA A 438 21.97 -6.94 1.95
CA ALA A 438 21.69 -7.03 0.52
C ALA A 438 20.68 -5.95 0.09
N LEU A 439 19.61 -5.75 0.87
CA LEU A 439 18.63 -4.68 0.63
C LEU A 439 19.30 -3.30 0.64
N LYS A 440 20.11 -3.00 1.65
CA LYS A 440 20.86 -1.74 1.73
C LYS A 440 21.79 -1.55 0.54
N PHE A 441 22.43 -2.62 0.08
CA PHE A 441 23.29 -2.59 -1.12
C PHE A 441 22.43 -2.33 -2.38
N MET A 442 21.34 -3.05 -2.55
CA MET A 442 20.38 -2.91 -3.66
C MET A 442 19.84 -1.47 -3.76
N VAL A 443 19.39 -0.89 -2.65
CA VAL A 443 18.91 0.50 -2.61
C VAL A 443 19.97 1.50 -3.04
N ARG A 444 21.24 1.31 -2.61
CA ARG A 444 22.35 2.17 -3.09
C ARG A 444 22.59 2.05 -4.59
N GLN A 445 22.56 0.82 -5.13
CA GLN A 445 22.68 0.59 -6.57
C GLN A 445 21.52 1.26 -7.34
N TRP A 446 20.30 1.14 -6.82
CA TRP A 446 19.12 1.78 -7.38
C TRP A 446 19.26 3.30 -7.50
N GLN A 447 19.74 3.97 -6.45
CA GLN A 447 20.01 5.40 -6.50
C GLN A 447 21.06 5.77 -7.56
N SER A 448 22.10 4.93 -7.71
CA SER A 448 23.09 5.10 -8.78
C SER A 448 22.47 4.96 -10.18
N VAL A 449 21.63 3.93 -10.38
CA VAL A 449 20.89 3.74 -11.64
C VAL A 449 20.02 4.97 -11.95
N LYS A 450 19.21 5.44 -10.99
CA LYS A 450 18.36 6.62 -11.20
C LYS A 450 19.17 7.87 -11.56
N ALA A 451 20.30 8.05 -10.93
CA ALA A 451 21.22 9.16 -11.22
C ALA A 451 21.98 9.03 -12.56
N GLY A 452 21.84 7.90 -13.27
CA GLY A 452 22.56 7.65 -14.53
C GLY A 452 24.07 7.41 -14.36
N LYS A 453 24.48 6.86 -13.20
CA LYS A 453 25.88 6.64 -12.82
C LYS A 453 26.26 5.16 -12.83
#